data_b5673d2e59a8602abe7903c3c2aec4d3
#
_entry.id   b5673d2e59a8602abe7903c3c2aec4d3
#
_cell.length_a   1.000
_cell.length_b   1.000
_cell.length_c   1.000
_cell.angle_alpha   90.00
_cell.angle_beta   90.00
_cell.angle_gamma   90.00
#
_symmetry.space_group_name_H-M   'P 1'
#
loop_
_entity.id
_entity.type
_entity.pdbx_description
1 polymer ?
#
loop_
_entity_poly.entity_id
_entity_poly.type
_entity_poly.pdbx_seq_one_letter_code
_entity_poly.pdbx_strand_id
1 'polypeptide(L)'
;MRLNNSQSTKNNISLSNELNKERIPEHVAIIMDGNGRWATKKGLPRSFGHNQGVSVLKKILKAAKNLGCKVITVYAFSTENWTRPTKEVDFLINLFSEVLKNEIKEIHEESTKIKFIGDLTPFPKNLKEIISTSESLTENNNKFLFNVCVNYGGRQEIVKVAKELALKSSAGEIKPSEINEELFNSELLTGGIKDPELLIRTSGEKRISNFLLWQLAYSEIYISEVLWPDFDESEFYKAIIDYQSRNRRFGGIESLSNESLKDSCSST
;
A
#
# COMPACT_ATOMS: atom_id res chain seq x y z
N MET A 1 -28.92 -2.87 -16.76
CA MET A 1 -27.72 -3.16 -15.94
C MET A 1 -26.69 -4.10 -16.59
N ARG A 2 -26.94 -4.73 -17.74
CA ARG A 2 -25.98 -5.66 -18.41
C ARG A 2 -25.01 -5.00 -19.41
N LEU A 3 -25.22 -3.76 -19.82
CA LEU A 3 -24.38 -3.06 -20.82
C LEU A 3 -23.08 -2.46 -20.24
N ASN A 4 -23.03 -2.13 -18.95
CA ASN A 4 -21.83 -1.54 -18.33
C ASN A 4 -20.70 -2.56 -18.08
N ASN A 5 -21.01 -3.85 -17.87
CA ASN A 5 -19.98 -4.87 -17.61
C ASN A 5 -19.14 -5.20 -18.85
N SER A 6 -19.73 -5.16 -20.06
CA SER A 6 -18.98 -5.50 -21.29
C SER A 6 -17.99 -4.40 -21.71
N GLN A 7 -18.29 -3.16 -21.40
CA GLN A 7 -17.44 -2.02 -21.74
C GLN A 7 -16.27 -1.90 -20.74
N SER A 8 -16.53 -2.13 -19.47
CA SER A 8 -15.47 -2.20 -18.43
C SER A 8 -14.48 -3.35 -18.70
N THR A 9 -14.99 -4.53 -19.09
CA THR A 9 -14.13 -5.69 -19.42
C THR A 9 -13.26 -5.42 -20.67
N LYS A 10 -13.79 -4.75 -21.70
CA LYS A 10 -13.04 -4.38 -22.90
C LYS A 10 -11.95 -3.34 -22.59
N ASN A 11 -12.26 -2.33 -21.76
CA ASN A 11 -11.27 -1.35 -21.33
C ASN A 11 -10.14 -1.97 -20.49
N ASN A 12 -10.47 -2.89 -19.60
CA ASN A 12 -9.47 -3.61 -18.80
C ASN A 12 -8.52 -4.45 -19.66
N ILE A 13 -9.03 -5.11 -20.70
CA ILE A 13 -8.23 -5.88 -21.65
C ILE A 13 -7.32 -4.95 -22.48
N SER A 14 -7.81 -3.80 -22.91
CA SER A 14 -6.99 -2.81 -23.63
C SER A 14 -5.83 -2.31 -22.76
N LEU A 15 -6.12 -1.84 -21.54
CA LEU A 15 -5.11 -1.33 -20.61
C LEU A 15 -4.10 -2.41 -20.18
N SER A 16 -4.56 -3.67 -20.00
CA SER A 16 -3.65 -4.77 -19.67
C SER A 16 -2.66 -5.09 -20.78
N ASN A 17 -3.00 -4.81 -22.05
CA ASN A 17 -2.12 -4.98 -23.20
C ASN A 17 -1.09 -3.86 -23.34
N GLU A 18 -1.34 -2.68 -22.75
CA GLU A 18 -0.41 -1.55 -22.72
C GLU A 18 0.69 -1.71 -21.66
N LEU A 19 0.47 -2.61 -20.68
CA LEU A 19 1.40 -2.82 -19.57
C LEU A 19 2.66 -3.56 -20.00
N ASN A 20 3.81 -2.97 -19.72
CA ASN A 20 5.09 -3.66 -19.83
C ASN A 20 5.29 -4.59 -18.63
N LYS A 21 5.24 -5.92 -18.87
CA LYS A 21 5.35 -6.94 -17.83
C LYS A 21 6.71 -6.97 -17.12
N GLU A 22 7.75 -6.44 -17.74
CA GLU A 22 9.09 -6.37 -17.15
C GLU A 22 9.27 -5.18 -16.19
N ARG A 23 8.33 -4.23 -16.21
CA ARG A 23 8.36 -3.01 -15.40
C ARG A 23 7.19 -2.89 -14.44
N ILE A 24 6.67 -4.01 -13.95
CA ILE A 24 5.64 -4.01 -12.91
C ILE A 24 6.32 -3.70 -11.57
N PRO A 25 5.80 -2.73 -10.77
CA PRO A 25 6.33 -2.49 -9.43
C PRO A 25 6.14 -3.73 -8.56
N GLU A 26 7.20 -4.16 -7.91
CA GLU A 26 7.17 -5.33 -7.04
C GLU A 26 6.33 -5.08 -5.79
N HIS A 27 6.43 -3.87 -5.22
CA HIS A 27 5.69 -3.45 -4.03
C HIS A 27 4.91 -2.16 -4.31
N VAL A 28 3.58 -2.21 -4.11
CA VAL A 28 2.68 -1.05 -4.22
C VAL A 28 2.06 -0.76 -2.86
N ALA A 29 2.16 0.49 -2.41
CA ALA A 29 1.49 1.00 -1.22
C ALA A 29 0.22 1.75 -1.61
N ILE A 30 -0.88 1.60 -0.85
CA ILE A 30 -2.18 2.20 -1.19
C ILE A 30 -2.80 2.91 0.02
N ILE A 31 -3.13 4.19 -0.15
CA ILE A 31 -3.96 4.95 0.77
C ILE A 31 -5.38 4.96 0.22
N MET A 32 -6.26 4.17 0.83
CA MET A 32 -7.65 3.93 0.42
C MET A 32 -8.58 5.04 0.91
N ASP A 33 -8.43 6.26 0.33
CA ASP A 33 -9.19 7.43 0.76
C ASP A 33 -10.49 7.60 -0.03
N GLY A 34 -11.50 8.20 0.60
CA GLY A 34 -12.76 8.59 -0.03
C GLY A 34 -13.97 7.76 0.34
N ASN A 35 -13.87 6.68 1.15
CA ASN A 35 -14.99 5.82 1.53
C ASN A 35 -16.20 6.62 2.08
N GLY A 36 -15.94 7.47 3.07
CA GLY A 36 -16.99 8.29 3.68
C GLY A 36 -17.60 9.32 2.71
N ARG A 37 -16.76 9.99 1.90
CA ARG A 37 -17.21 10.96 0.90
C ARG A 37 -18.09 10.32 -0.16
N TRP A 38 -17.72 9.14 -0.61
CA TRP A 38 -18.51 8.35 -1.56
C TRP A 38 -19.91 8.03 -1.03
N ALA A 39 -20.02 7.54 0.19
CA ALA A 39 -21.31 7.25 0.83
C ALA A 39 -22.15 8.52 0.99
N THR A 40 -21.57 9.61 1.50
CA THR A 40 -22.24 10.91 1.67
C THR A 40 -22.76 11.47 0.34
N LYS A 41 -21.99 11.39 -0.74
CA LYS A 41 -22.43 11.81 -2.09
C LYS A 41 -23.66 11.03 -2.59
N LYS A 42 -23.86 9.80 -2.09
CA LYS A 42 -25.00 8.94 -2.43
C LYS A 42 -26.13 8.98 -1.41
N GLY A 43 -26.06 9.86 -0.41
CA GLY A 43 -27.04 9.95 0.67
C GLY A 43 -27.02 8.73 1.61
N LEU A 44 -25.94 7.96 1.64
CA LEU A 44 -25.79 6.74 2.43
C LEU A 44 -24.95 6.99 3.70
N PRO A 45 -25.15 6.21 4.77
CA PRO A 45 -24.25 6.18 5.91
C PRO A 45 -22.82 5.86 5.49
N ARG A 46 -21.81 6.45 6.19
CA ARG A 46 -20.38 6.27 5.86
C ARG A 46 -19.94 4.79 5.86
N SER A 47 -20.59 3.96 6.69
CA SER A 47 -20.38 2.51 6.75
C SER A 47 -20.56 1.79 5.42
N PHE A 48 -21.48 2.24 4.57
CA PHE A 48 -21.67 1.67 3.23
C PHE A 48 -20.45 1.88 2.33
N GLY A 49 -19.79 3.04 2.43
CA GLY A 49 -18.56 3.30 1.71
C GLY A 49 -17.42 2.39 2.14
N HIS A 50 -17.29 2.12 3.44
CA HIS A 50 -16.28 1.21 3.96
C HIS A 50 -16.52 -0.23 3.52
N ASN A 51 -17.75 -0.73 3.56
CA ASN A 51 -18.10 -2.06 3.04
C ASN A 51 -17.80 -2.19 1.55
N GLN A 52 -18.17 -1.17 0.75
CA GLN A 52 -17.85 -1.18 -0.68
C GLN A 52 -16.32 -1.16 -0.90
N GLY A 53 -15.59 -0.41 -0.07
CA GLY A 53 -14.13 -0.35 -0.14
C GLY A 53 -13.44 -1.70 0.08
N VAL A 54 -14.00 -2.57 0.93
CA VAL A 54 -13.52 -3.96 1.10
C VAL A 54 -13.66 -4.75 -0.20
N SER A 55 -14.80 -4.64 -0.88
CA SER A 55 -15.03 -5.33 -2.15
C SER A 55 -14.06 -4.87 -3.24
N VAL A 56 -13.73 -3.57 -3.26
CA VAL A 56 -12.72 -3.00 -4.17
C VAL A 56 -11.34 -3.54 -3.84
N LEU A 57 -10.95 -3.55 -2.56
CA LEU A 57 -9.65 -4.07 -2.12
C LEU A 57 -9.41 -5.49 -2.64
N LYS A 58 -10.38 -6.38 -2.52
CA LYS A 58 -10.28 -7.77 -3.03
C LYS A 58 -9.96 -7.81 -4.53
N LYS A 59 -10.64 -6.99 -5.32
CA LYS A 59 -10.41 -6.91 -6.77
C LYS A 59 -9.00 -6.39 -7.08
N ILE A 60 -8.54 -5.36 -6.36
CA ILE A 60 -7.21 -4.78 -6.56
C ILE A 60 -6.11 -5.76 -6.14
N LEU A 61 -6.26 -6.49 -5.03
CA LEU A 61 -5.30 -7.54 -4.64
C LEU A 61 -5.18 -8.61 -5.72
N LYS A 62 -6.31 -9.05 -6.28
CA LYS A 62 -6.32 -10.02 -7.38
C LYS A 62 -5.68 -9.46 -8.65
N ALA A 63 -5.99 -8.22 -9.02
CA ALA A 63 -5.38 -7.55 -10.17
C ALA A 63 -3.86 -7.39 -10.01
N ALA A 64 -3.39 -6.93 -8.85
CA ALA A 64 -1.97 -6.79 -8.53
C ALA A 64 -1.22 -8.13 -8.63
N LYS A 65 -1.79 -9.19 -8.04
CA LYS A 65 -1.24 -10.55 -8.10
C LYS A 65 -1.14 -11.05 -9.55
N ASN A 66 -2.18 -10.85 -10.36
CA ASN A 66 -2.22 -11.26 -11.76
C ASN A 66 -1.19 -10.50 -12.63
N LEU A 67 -0.88 -9.25 -12.28
CA LEU A 67 0.17 -8.48 -12.94
C LEU A 67 1.59 -8.89 -12.54
N GLY A 68 1.75 -9.62 -11.44
CA GLY A 68 3.06 -10.07 -10.95
C GLY A 68 3.65 -9.21 -9.84
N CYS A 69 2.88 -8.27 -9.26
CA CYS A 69 3.26 -7.62 -8.01
C CYS A 69 3.50 -8.70 -6.93
N LYS A 70 4.44 -8.44 -6.03
CA LYS A 70 4.78 -9.36 -4.93
C LYS A 70 4.22 -8.90 -3.60
N VAL A 71 4.09 -7.60 -3.41
CA VAL A 71 3.67 -7.00 -2.15
C VAL A 71 2.64 -5.91 -2.40
N ILE A 72 1.57 -5.92 -1.64
CA ILE A 72 0.65 -4.78 -1.47
C ILE A 72 0.62 -4.40 0.00
N THR A 73 0.84 -3.12 0.29
CA THR A 73 0.66 -2.55 1.64
C THR A 73 -0.46 -1.53 1.62
N VAL A 74 -1.48 -1.73 2.45
CA VAL A 74 -2.64 -0.82 2.52
C VAL A 74 -2.71 -0.08 3.85
N TYR A 75 -3.16 1.18 3.80
CA TYR A 75 -3.44 1.99 4.99
C TYR A 75 -4.89 1.78 5.42
N ALA A 76 -5.14 0.78 6.29
CA ALA A 76 -6.48 0.41 6.71
C ALA A 76 -6.98 1.27 7.89
N PHE A 77 -6.10 1.59 8.86
CA PHE A 77 -6.44 2.40 10.03
C PHE A 77 -5.21 3.15 10.54
N SER A 78 -5.25 4.48 10.52
CA SER A 78 -4.15 5.31 11.03
C SER A 78 -4.32 5.63 12.52
N THR A 79 -3.22 6.04 13.17
CA THR A 79 -3.26 6.53 14.57
C THR A 79 -4.22 7.71 14.74
N GLU A 80 -4.38 8.55 13.72
CA GLU A 80 -5.29 9.70 13.73
C GLU A 80 -6.77 9.29 13.65
N ASN A 81 -7.07 8.08 13.20
CA ASN A 81 -8.46 7.61 13.08
C ASN A 81 -9.17 7.43 14.43
N TRP A 82 -8.42 7.30 15.52
CA TRP A 82 -9.00 7.30 16.87
C TRP A 82 -9.73 8.59 17.25
N THR A 83 -9.42 9.72 16.58
CA THR A 83 -10.11 10.99 16.77
C THR A 83 -11.49 11.07 16.11
N ARG A 84 -11.87 10.06 15.33
CA ARG A 84 -13.20 9.96 14.71
C ARG A 84 -14.30 9.69 15.76
N PRO A 85 -15.56 9.95 15.41
CA PRO A 85 -16.67 9.58 16.30
C PRO A 85 -16.60 8.10 16.71
N THR A 86 -16.79 7.81 17.99
CA THR A 86 -16.66 6.45 18.56
C THR A 86 -17.45 5.40 17.77
N LYS A 87 -18.67 5.72 17.35
CA LYS A 87 -19.52 4.83 16.54
C LYS A 87 -18.86 4.45 15.20
N GLU A 88 -18.11 5.36 14.57
CA GLU A 88 -17.37 5.06 13.32
C GLU A 88 -16.17 4.17 13.63
N VAL A 89 -15.44 4.43 14.70
CA VAL A 89 -14.29 3.62 15.13
C VAL A 89 -14.74 2.20 15.46
N ASP A 90 -15.78 2.04 16.27
CA ASP A 90 -16.33 0.73 16.64
C ASP A 90 -16.79 -0.05 15.40
N PHE A 91 -17.46 0.64 14.47
CA PHE A 91 -17.86 0.04 13.20
C PHE A 91 -16.65 -0.46 12.40
N LEU A 92 -15.57 0.32 12.27
CA LEU A 92 -14.37 -0.06 11.55
C LEU A 92 -13.67 -1.27 12.18
N ILE A 93 -13.58 -1.31 13.51
CA ILE A 93 -12.99 -2.44 14.25
C ILE A 93 -13.79 -3.72 14.02
N ASN A 94 -15.12 -3.63 14.08
CA ASN A 94 -16.02 -4.76 13.85
C ASN A 94 -15.93 -5.24 12.38
N LEU A 95 -15.99 -4.31 11.41
CA LEU A 95 -15.84 -4.62 9.99
C LEU A 95 -14.52 -5.35 9.72
N PHE A 96 -13.43 -4.87 10.32
CA PHE A 96 -12.11 -5.49 10.18
C PHE A 96 -12.11 -6.93 10.71
N SER A 97 -12.72 -7.15 11.89
CA SER A 97 -12.86 -8.49 12.48
C SER A 97 -13.68 -9.44 11.59
N GLU A 98 -14.80 -8.95 11.05
CA GLU A 98 -15.67 -9.73 10.16
C GLU A 98 -14.98 -10.08 8.84
N VAL A 99 -14.33 -9.10 8.21
CA VAL A 99 -13.62 -9.31 6.95
C VAL A 99 -12.54 -10.38 7.12
N LEU A 100 -11.72 -10.29 8.18
CA LEU A 100 -10.69 -11.29 8.42
C LEU A 100 -11.26 -12.69 8.61
N LYS A 101 -12.28 -12.84 9.45
CA LYS A 101 -12.92 -14.15 9.69
C LYS A 101 -13.45 -14.77 8.41
N ASN A 102 -14.03 -13.96 7.54
CA ASN A 102 -14.68 -14.45 6.32
C ASN A 102 -13.70 -14.74 5.20
N GLU A 103 -12.61 -13.96 5.11
CA GLU A 103 -11.71 -13.98 3.95
C GLU A 103 -10.42 -14.76 4.16
N ILE A 104 -10.05 -15.05 5.41
CA ILE A 104 -8.72 -15.62 5.70
C ILE A 104 -8.48 -16.98 5.04
N LYS A 105 -9.52 -17.81 4.88
CA LYS A 105 -9.41 -19.10 4.19
C LYS A 105 -9.09 -18.92 2.72
N GLU A 106 -9.80 -18.03 2.01
CA GLU A 106 -9.53 -17.70 0.61
C GLU A 106 -8.12 -17.12 0.43
N ILE A 107 -7.71 -16.21 1.31
CA ILE A 107 -6.35 -15.63 1.34
C ILE A 107 -5.29 -16.74 1.45
N HIS A 108 -5.51 -17.72 2.34
CA HIS A 108 -4.59 -18.85 2.51
C HIS A 108 -4.57 -19.78 1.29
N GLU A 109 -5.72 -20.17 0.77
CA GLU A 109 -5.84 -21.04 -0.43
C GLU A 109 -5.16 -20.41 -1.64
N GLU A 110 -5.21 -19.10 -1.77
CA GLU A 110 -4.50 -18.35 -2.81
C GLU A 110 -2.99 -18.17 -2.55
N SER A 111 -2.42 -18.81 -1.51
CA SER A 111 -1.02 -18.72 -1.11
C SER A 111 -0.56 -17.26 -0.85
N THR A 112 -1.46 -16.43 -0.33
CA THR A 112 -1.16 -15.07 0.09
C THR A 112 -0.79 -15.07 1.57
N LYS A 113 0.38 -14.52 1.93
CA LYS A 113 0.78 -14.22 3.31
C LYS A 113 0.16 -12.90 3.72
N ILE A 114 -0.50 -12.86 4.88
CA ILE A 114 -0.98 -11.60 5.47
C ILE A 114 -0.08 -11.20 6.64
N LYS A 115 0.20 -9.89 6.76
CA LYS A 115 0.96 -9.31 7.87
C LYS A 115 0.29 -8.02 8.33
N PHE A 116 0.19 -7.84 9.65
CA PHE A 116 -0.34 -6.62 10.23
C PHE A 116 0.79 -5.73 10.75
N ILE A 117 0.75 -4.46 10.38
CA ILE A 117 1.78 -3.47 10.66
C ILE A 117 1.16 -2.35 11.49
N GLY A 118 1.65 -2.14 12.71
CA GLY A 118 1.18 -1.11 13.63
C GLY A 118 1.12 -1.57 15.08
N ASP A 119 0.56 -0.73 15.94
CA ASP A 119 0.38 -1.05 17.36
C ASP A 119 -1.00 -1.64 17.62
N LEU A 120 -1.05 -2.93 17.91
CA LEU A 120 -2.28 -3.67 18.19
C LEU A 120 -2.77 -3.51 19.64
N THR A 121 -2.00 -2.85 20.52
CA THR A 121 -2.30 -2.73 21.95
C THR A 121 -3.70 -2.19 22.24
N PRO A 122 -4.19 -1.12 21.57
CA PRO A 122 -5.51 -0.54 21.84
C PRO A 122 -6.70 -1.38 21.37
N PHE A 123 -6.47 -2.40 20.53
CA PHE A 123 -7.56 -3.18 19.96
C PHE A 123 -8.12 -4.22 20.94
N PRO A 124 -9.40 -4.58 20.80
CA PRO A 124 -10.03 -5.63 21.61
C PRO A 124 -9.30 -6.97 21.50
N LYS A 125 -9.34 -7.76 22.59
CA LYS A 125 -8.67 -9.06 22.67
C LYS A 125 -9.05 -10.01 21.53
N ASN A 126 -10.35 -10.08 21.23
CA ASN A 126 -10.87 -10.93 20.15
C ASN A 126 -10.30 -10.58 18.78
N LEU A 127 -10.11 -9.29 18.47
CA LEU A 127 -9.49 -8.88 17.19
C LEU A 127 -8.01 -9.26 17.16
N LYS A 128 -7.28 -9.07 18.26
CA LYS A 128 -5.87 -9.48 18.36
C LYS A 128 -5.69 -10.99 18.15
N GLU A 129 -6.59 -11.80 18.68
CA GLU A 129 -6.60 -13.25 18.47
C GLU A 129 -6.88 -13.63 17.02
N ILE A 130 -7.84 -12.96 16.35
CA ILE A 130 -8.11 -13.17 14.93
C ILE A 130 -6.91 -12.80 14.07
N ILE A 131 -6.25 -11.67 14.34
CA ILE A 131 -5.04 -11.22 13.65
C ILE A 131 -3.94 -12.27 13.80
N SER A 132 -3.61 -12.66 15.03
CA SER A 132 -2.57 -13.64 15.30
C SER A 132 -2.84 -15.00 14.62
N THR A 133 -4.09 -15.47 14.66
CA THR A 133 -4.50 -16.70 13.97
C THR A 133 -4.36 -16.56 12.46
N SER A 134 -4.69 -15.40 11.90
CA SER A 134 -4.59 -15.14 10.46
C SER A 134 -3.13 -15.11 9.98
N GLU A 135 -2.24 -14.47 10.73
CA GLU A 135 -0.82 -14.45 10.44
C GLU A 135 -0.22 -15.85 10.52
N SER A 136 -0.52 -16.61 11.60
CA SER A 136 -0.03 -17.99 11.77
C SER A 136 -0.53 -18.92 10.67
N LEU A 137 -1.80 -18.83 10.27
CA LEU A 137 -2.35 -19.65 9.19
C LEU A 137 -1.63 -19.42 7.86
N THR A 138 -1.20 -18.19 7.60
CA THR A 138 -0.63 -17.78 6.31
C THR A 138 0.90 -17.63 6.34
N GLU A 139 1.56 -17.94 7.45
CA GLU A 139 3.00 -17.66 7.66
C GLU A 139 3.92 -18.30 6.60
N ASN A 140 3.55 -19.49 6.12
CA ASN A 140 4.31 -20.24 5.12
C ASN A 140 3.90 -19.94 3.67
N ASN A 141 2.93 -19.05 3.45
CA ASN A 141 2.56 -18.62 2.10
C ASN A 141 3.64 -17.69 1.53
N ASN A 142 3.96 -17.83 0.26
CA ASN A 142 5.10 -17.15 -0.36
C ASN A 142 4.86 -16.57 -1.75
N LYS A 143 3.64 -16.71 -2.30
CA LYS A 143 3.35 -16.18 -3.64
C LYS A 143 3.10 -14.69 -3.66
N PHE A 144 2.49 -14.17 -2.60
CA PHE A 144 2.10 -12.77 -2.49
C PHE A 144 2.05 -12.36 -1.02
N LEU A 145 2.50 -11.15 -0.71
CA LEU A 145 2.46 -10.58 0.63
C LEU A 145 1.45 -9.43 0.67
N PHE A 146 0.47 -9.55 1.56
CA PHE A 146 -0.52 -8.53 1.83
C PHE A 146 -0.29 -7.92 3.22
N ASN A 147 0.26 -6.71 3.26
CA ASN A 147 0.46 -5.95 4.49
C ASN A 147 -0.72 -5.03 4.77
N VAL A 148 -1.21 -5.07 5.98
CA VAL A 148 -2.33 -4.25 6.45
C VAL A 148 -1.86 -3.34 7.58
N CYS A 149 -1.73 -2.04 7.30
CA CYS A 149 -1.35 -1.06 8.32
C CYS A 149 -2.57 -0.68 9.17
N VAL A 150 -2.54 -1.03 10.46
CA VAL A 150 -3.60 -0.80 11.44
C VAL A 150 -3.05 -0.14 12.68
N ASN A 151 -3.70 0.93 13.15
CA ASN A 151 -3.17 1.82 14.19
C ASN A 151 -1.70 2.15 13.95
N TYR A 152 -1.42 2.48 12.69
CA TYR A 152 -0.08 2.75 12.20
C TYR A 152 0.13 4.25 11.97
N GLY A 153 1.35 4.71 12.21
CA GLY A 153 1.84 6.02 11.84
C GLY A 153 3.35 6.01 11.72
N GLY A 154 3.89 6.54 10.63
CA GLY A 154 5.32 6.51 10.35
C GLY A 154 6.17 7.27 11.37
N ARG A 155 5.67 8.38 11.92
CA ARG A 155 6.37 9.11 13.00
C ARG A 155 6.49 8.26 14.26
N GLN A 156 5.42 7.55 14.62
CA GLN A 156 5.38 6.66 15.77
C GLN A 156 6.33 5.46 15.58
N GLU A 157 6.37 4.89 14.39
CA GLU A 157 7.29 3.80 14.04
C GLU A 157 8.74 4.25 14.17
N ILE A 158 9.12 5.39 13.56
CA ILE A 158 10.48 5.95 13.62
C ILE A 158 10.91 6.17 15.08
N VAL A 159 10.05 6.79 15.90
CA VAL A 159 10.35 7.02 17.32
C VAL A 159 10.50 5.71 18.08
N LYS A 160 9.68 4.70 17.77
CA LYS A 160 9.78 3.38 18.38
C LYS A 160 11.12 2.73 18.06
N VAL A 161 11.53 2.68 16.80
CA VAL A 161 12.82 2.11 16.38
C VAL A 161 13.99 2.87 17.03
N ALA A 162 13.95 4.20 17.04
CA ALA A 162 14.99 5.00 17.69
C ALA A 162 15.14 4.64 19.19
N LYS A 163 14.04 4.41 19.91
CA LYS A 163 14.04 3.98 21.31
C LYS A 163 14.64 2.58 21.46
N GLU A 164 14.26 1.65 20.60
CA GLU A 164 14.76 0.26 20.62
C GLU A 164 16.28 0.21 20.37
N LEU A 165 16.79 0.96 19.39
CA LEU A 165 18.21 1.07 19.11
C LEU A 165 18.98 1.74 20.27
N ALA A 166 18.42 2.79 20.89
CA ALA A 166 19.00 3.42 22.06
C ALA A 166 19.10 2.46 23.25
N LEU A 167 18.08 1.63 23.49
CA LEU A 167 18.07 0.61 24.53
C LEU A 167 19.13 -0.46 24.26
N LYS A 168 19.21 -1.01 23.03
CA LYS A 168 20.24 -1.97 22.62
C LYS A 168 21.64 -1.40 22.81
N SER A 169 21.84 -0.12 22.45
CA SER A 169 23.12 0.53 22.64
C SER A 169 23.46 0.72 24.12
N SER A 170 22.51 1.11 24.96
CA SER A 170 22.69 1.24 26.41
C SER A 170 22.98 -0.10 27.10
N ALA A 171 22.43 -1.19 26.57
CA ALA A 171 22.69 -2.57 27.02
C ALA A 171 24.05 -3.10 26.53
N GLY A 172 24.76 -2.39 25.66
CA GLY A 172 26.03 -2.84 25.07
C GLY A 172 25.87 -3.89 23.96
N GLU A 173 24.64 -4.12 23.47
CA GLU A 173 24.36 -5.09 22.40
C GLU A 173 24.83 -4.58 21.05
N ILE A 174 24.78 -3.25 20.83
CA ILE A 174 25.28 -2.55 19.64
C ILE A 174 26.05 -1.30 20.04
N LYS A 175 26.98 -0.84 19.20
CA LYS A 175 27.67 0.44 19.39
C LYS A 175 26.89 1.55 18.66
N PRO A 176 26.90 2.81 19.14
CA PRO A 176 26.29 3.92 18.41
C PRO A 176 26.80 4.08 16.97
N SER A 177 28.07 3.73 16.70
CA SER A 177 28.68 3.77 15.37
C SER A 177 28.17 2.68 14.40
N GLU A 178 27.48 1.67 14.90
CA GLU A 178 26.87 0.60 14.10
C GLU A 178 25.44 0.96 13.66
N ILE A 179 24.87 2.03 14.23
CA ILE A 179 23.54 2.50 13.83
C ILE A 179 23.68 3.20 12.48
N ASN A 180 23.18 2.55 11.45
CA ASN A 180 23.12 3.03 10.06
C ASN A 180 21.73 2.80 9.46
N GLU A 181 21.53 3.21 8.20
CA GLU A 181 20.23 3.06 7.53
C GLU A 181 19.79 1.60 7.41
N GLU A 182 20.72 0.68 7.16
CA GLU A 182 20.42 -0.75 7.02
C GLU A 182 19.93 -1.34 8.34
N LEU A 183 20.64 -1.09 9.45
CA LEU A 183 20.22 -1.53 10.78
C LEU A 183 18.88 -0.89 11.15
N PHE A 184 18.71 0.41 10.92
CA PHE A 184 17.45 1.10 11.18
C PHE A 184 16.29 0.49 10.39
N ASN A 185 16.50 0.23 9.09
CA ASN A 185 15.50 -0.40 8.22
C ASN A 185 15.12 -1.81 8.68
N SER A 186 16.08 -2.59 9.18
CA SER A 186 15.81 -3.95 9.69
C SER A 186 14.94 -3.97 10.95
N GLU A 187 14.95 -2.90 11.75
CA GLU A 187 14.16 -2.76 12.97
C GLU A 187 12.75 -2.20 12.72
N LEU A 188 12.46 -1.70 11.49
CA LEU A 188 11.13 -1.27 11.13
C LEU A 188 10.14 -2.45 11.09
N LEU A 189 8.85 -2.18 11.28
CA LEU A 189 7.80 -3.19 11.18
C LEU A 189 7.73 -3.84 9.78
N THR A 190 8.30 -3.18 8.79
CA THR A 190 8.48 -3.66 7.40
C THR A 190 9.85 -4.30 7.18
N GLY A 191 10.66 -4.50 8.21
CA GLY A 191 12.00 -5.09 8.08
C GLY A 191 12.01 -6.37 7.25
N GLY A 192 12.95 -6.46 6.32
CA GLY A 192 13.06 -7.57 5.36
C GLY A 192 12.05 -7.53 4.19
N ILE A 193 11.19 -6.52 4.11
CA ILE A 193 10.28 -6.30 2.98
C ILE A 193 10.87 -5.17 2.12
N LYS A 194 10.93 -5.36 0.80
CA LYS A 194 11.36 -4.31 -0.12
C LYS A 194 10.44 -3.09 0.00
N ASP A 195 11.01 -1.91 -0.01
CA ASP A 195 10.26 -0.66 0.06
C ASP A 195 9.29 -0.51 -1.13
N PRO A 196 8.15 0.20 -0.94
CA PRO A 196 7.22 0.46 -2.03
C PRO A 196 7.89 1.23 -3.18
N GLU A 197 7.70 0.75 -4.39
CA GLU A 197 8.13 1.45 -5.61
C GLU A 197 7.09 2.45 -6.08
N LEU A 198 5.81 2.21 -5.74
CA LEU A 198 4.67 3.06 -6.08
C LEU A 198 3.76 3.24 -4.88
N LEU A 199 3.44 4.49 -4.58
CA LEU A 199 2.33 4.86 -3.69
C LEU A 199 1.14 5.32 -4.53
N ILE A 200 -0.02 4.70 -4.32
CA ILE A 200 -1.29 5.14 -4.89
C ILE A 200 -2.13 5.78 -3.78
N ARG A 201 -2.63 6.99 -4.00
CA ARG A 201 -3.64 7.60 -3.13
C ARG A 201 -4.86 7.99 -3.93
N THR A 202 -6.03 7.57 -3.46
CA THR A 202 -7.33 7.90 -4.08
C THR A 202 -7.90 9.21 -3.54
N SER A 203 -8.91 9.75 -4.24
CA SER A 203 -9.71 10.92 -3.85
C SER A 203 -9.07 12.30 -4.01
N GLY A 204 -8.03 12.45 -4.85
CA GLY A 204 -7.41 13.74 -5.19
C GLY A 204 -6.54 14.37 -4.11
N GLU A 205 -6.31 13.68 -3.00
CA GLU A 205 -5.57 14.21 -1.86
C GLU A 205 -4.06 14.04 -2.02
N LYS A 206 -3.31 15.15 -2.08
CA LYS A 206 -1.87 15.20 -2.40
C LYS A 206 -0.99 15.22 -1.15
N ARG A 207 -1.20 14.31 -0.22
CA ARG A 207 -0.42 14.13 1.01
C ARG A 207 -0.30 12.66 1.36
N ILE A 208 0.73 12.26 2.11
CA ILE A 208 0.95 10.87 2.52
C ILE A 208 0.40 10.54 3.91
N SER A 209 -0.08 11.53 4.64
CA SER A 209 -0.80 11.40 5.93
C SER A 209 -0.12 10.46 6.93
N ASN A 210 1.18 10.65 7.17
CA ASN A 210 1.96 9.87 8.11
C ASN A 210 2.09 8.36 7.75
N PHE A 211 1.84 8.01 6.48
CA PHE A 211 1.94 6.63 5.99
C PHE A 211 3.36 6.33 5.51
N LEU A 212 3.98 5.27 6.00
CA LEU A 212 5.26 4.70 5.57
C LEU A 212 6.36 5.75 5.29
N LEU A 213 6.57 6.70 6.24
CA LEU A 213 7.45 7.87 6.02
C LEU A 213 8.88 7.50 5.62
N TRP A 214 9.44 6.45 6.22
CA TRP A 214 10.77 5.96 5.91
C TRP A 214 10.77 5.24 4.57
N GLN A 215 9.87 4.32 4.39
CA GLN A 215 9.82 3.40 3.26
C GLN A 215 9.44 4.07 1.93
N LEU A 216 8.74 5.21 1.98
CA LEU A 216 8.31 5.96 0.78
C LEU A 216 9.35 6.97 0.27
N ALA A 217 10.55 7.00 0.85
CA ALA A 217 11.58 8.01 0.53
C ALA A 217 11.88 8.10 -0.98
N TYR A 218 11.83 6.99 -1.70
CA TYR A 218 12.11 6.92 -3.14
C TYR A 218 10.94 6.35 -3.96
N SER A 219 9.73 6.31 -3.38
CA SER A 219 8.54 5.83 -4.07
C SER A 219 8.02 6.86 -5.07
N GLU A 220 7.60 6.39 -6.24
CA GLU A 220 6.77 7.19 -7.14
C GLU A 220 5.36 7.37 -6.53
N ILE A 221 4.75 8.55 -6.72
CA ILE A 221 3.44 8.85 -6.16
C ILE A 221 2.43 9.05 -7.29
N TYR A 222 1.36 8.28 -7.26
CA TYR A 222 0.20 8.41 -8.14
C TYR A 222 -1.02 8.86 -7.34
N ILE A 223 -1.61 9.99 -7.72
CA ILE A 223 -2.82 10.52 -7.11
C ILE A 223 -3.99 10.29 -8.08
N SER A 224 -4.96 9.48 -7.65
CA SER A 224 -6.22 9.28 -8.39
C SER A 224 -7.30 10.21 -7.85
N GLU A 225 -8.01 10.90 -8.73
CA GLU A 225 -9.19 11.72 -8.38
C GLU A 225 -10.40 10.86 -7.98
N VAL A 226 -10.36 9.58 -8.32
CA VAL A 226 -11.45 8.63 -8.03
C VAL A 226 -11.50 8.31 -6.55
N LEU A 227 -12.71 8.26 -5.96
CA LEU A 227 -12.91 7.83 -4.58
C LEU A 227 -12.71 6.32 -4.47
N TRP A 228 -12.11 5.83 -3.36
CA TRP A 228 -11.75 4.41 -3.21
C TRP A 228 -12.87 3.42 -3.58
N PRO A 229 -14.16 3.58 -3.19
CA PRO A 229 -15.21 2.64 -3.58
C PRO A 229 -15.49 2.55 -5.08
N ASP A 230 -15.07 3.52 -5.88
CA ASP A 230 -15.19 3.53 -7.35
C ASP A 230 -13.84 3.24 -8.04
N PHE A 231 -12.75 3.02 -7.30
CA PHE A 231 -11.41 2.72 -7.82
C PHE A 231 -11.37 1.25 -8.26
N ASP A 232 -11.53 1.02 -9.54
CA ASP A 232 -11.57 -0.32 -10.13
C ASP A 232 -10.19 -0.80 -10.66
N GLU A 233 -10.17 -1.96 -11.29
CA GLU A 233 -8.96 -2.53 -11.90
C GLU A 233 -8.40 -1.62 -13.00
N SER A 234 -9.26 -0.90 -13.75
CA SER A 234 -8.80 0.00 -14.81
C SER A 234 -8.03 1.19 -14.24
N GLU A 235 -8.48 1.74 -13.11
CA GLU A 235 -7.78 2.81 -12.39
C GLU A 235 -6.44 2.32 -11.83
N PHE A 236 -6.39 1.08 -11.34
CA PHE A 236 -5.14 0.47 -10.88
C PHE A 236 -4.15 0.31 -12.03
N TYR A 237 -4.60 -0.17 -13.20
CA TYR A 237 -3.74 -0.29 -14.39
C TYR A 237 -3.22 1.05 -14.89
N LYS A 238 -4.05 2.11 -14.87
CA LYS A 238 -3.60 3.47 -15.18
C LYS A 238 -2.47 3.93 -14.26
N ALA A 239 -2.56 3.63 -12.95
CA ALA A 239 -1.49 3.96 -12.00
C ALA A 239 -0.19 3.22 -12.33
N ILE A 240 -0.28 1.96 -12.75
CA ILE A 240 0.90 1.17 -13.17
C ILE A 240 1.48 1.70 -14.49
N ILE A 241 0.64 2.05 -15.48
CA ILE A 241 1.09 2.64 -16.75
C ILE A 241 1.80 3.98 -16.51
N ASP A 242 1.22 4.84 -15.66
CA ASP A 242 1.86 6.11 -15.27
C ASP A 242 3.23 5.85 -14.60
N TYR A 243 3.32 4.91 -13.66
CA TYR A 243 4.59 4.51 -13.06
C TYR A 243 5.61 4.05 -14.13
N GLN A 244 5.18 3.24 -15.09
CA GLN A 244 6.04 2.73 -16.17
C GLN A 244 6.52 3.82 -17.13
N SER A 245 5.78 4.90 -17.27
CA SER A 245 6.15 6.04 -18.13
C SER A 245 7.27 6.90 -17.51
N ARG A 246 7.53 6.76 -16.20
CA ARG A 246 8.49 7.59 -15.48
C ARG A 246 9.91 7.01 -15.55
N ASN A 247 10.91 7.87 -15.74
CA ASN A 247 12.33 7.51 -15.63
C ASN A 247 12.80 7.70 -14.19
N ARG A 248 13.07 6.60 -13.47
CA ARG A 248 13.60 6.62 -12.10
C ARG A 248 15.11 6.92 -12.13
N ARG A 249 15.50 8.11 -11.69
CA ARG A 249 16.90 8.57 -11.79
C ARG A 249 17.72 8.37 -10.53
N PHE A 250 17.15 8.05 -9.38
CA PHE A 250 17.84 7.85 -8.08
C PHE A 250 19.00 8.85 -7.82
N GLY A 251 18.84 10.11 -8.26
CA GLY A 251 19.89 11.13 -8.17
C GLY A 251 21.02 11.02 -9.20
N GLY A 252 21.01 10.07 -10.12
CA GLY A 252 21.98 9.93 -11.21
C GLY A 252 21.69 10.90 -12.36
N ILE A 253 22.75 11.46 -12.97
CA ILE A 253 22.68 12.26 -14.19
C ILE A 253 22.92 11.28 -15.35
N GLU A 254 21.97 11.16 -16.30
CA GLU A 254 22.25 10.53 -17.58
C GLU A 254 23.35 11.34 -18.27
N SER A 255 24.50 10.72 -18.59
CA SER A 255 25.46 11.30 -19.48
C SER A 255 24.77 11.50 -20.84
N LEU A 256 24.56 12.77 -21.23
CA LEU A 256 24.13 13.11 -22.57
C LEU A 256 25.11 12.40 -23.54
N SER A 257 24.65 11.40 -24.25
CA SER A 257 25.41 10.76 -25.30
C SER A 257 25.70 11.83 -26.34
N ASN A 258 27.01 12.04 -26.62
CA ASN A 258 27.59 13.03 -27.55
C ASN A 258 27.22 12.77 -29.03
N GLU A 259 25.99 12.45 -29.37
CA GLU A 259 25.59 12.25 -30.77
C GLU A 259 24.90 13.45 -31.43
N SER A 260 24.53 14.50 -30.66
CA SER A 260 23.88 15.69 -31.24
C SER A 260 24.80 16.88 -31.55
N LEU A 261 26.12 16.74 -31.42
CA LEU A 261 27.11 17.82 -31.71
C LEU A 261 27.90 17.66 -33.02
N LYS A 262 27.57 16.67 -33.85
CA LYS A 262 28.31 16.47 -35.13
C LYS A 262 27.65 17.09 -36.36
N ASP A 263 26.42 17.57 -36.31
CA ASP A 263 25.71 18.07 -37.49
C ASP A 263 25.70 19.60 -37.65
N SER A 264 26.44 20.37 -36.84
CA SER A 264 26.47 21.83 -36.97
C SER A 264 27.79 22.44 -37.42
N CYS A 265 28.78 21.63 -37.88
CA CYS A 265 30.09 22.12 -38.33
C CYS A 265 30.45 21.69 -39.76
N SER A 266 29.47 21.58 -40.67
CA SER A 266 29.78 21.41 -42.13
C SER A 266 28.87 22.29 -42.97
N SER A 267 29.02 23.62 -42.82
CA SER A 267 28.51 24.61 -43.80
C SER A 267 29.24 25.94 -43.58
N THR A 268 30.44 26.05 -44.01
CA THR A 268 31.04 27.31 -44.51
C THR A 268 32.15 26.96 -45.45
#